data_7b7e00308fe0e92bde694d4ef9815bcf
#
_entry.id   7b7e00308fe0e92bde694d4ef9815bcf
#
_cell.length_a   1.000
_cell.length_b   1.000
_cell.length_c   1.000
_cell.angle_alpha   90.00
_cell.angle_beta   90.00
_cell.angle_gamma   90.00
#
_symmetry.space_group_name_H-M   'P 1'
#
loop_
_entity.id
_entity.type
_entity.pdbx_description
1 polymer ?
#
loop_
_entity_poly.entity_id
_entity_poly.type
_entity_poly.pdbx_seq_one_letter_code
_entity_poly.pdbx_strand_id
1 'polypeptide(L)'
;MTEDEKRRAGVLFFPGDPELKEIKRRTHNLNLDYNATYEDEVEKRAAILAEILGDLGEGSFFQGPITFHYGKHTHIGKRFFGNFNLTVQDDADVYIGDDCNFGPNVTIVTPLHPMVAAERTRLRTADGTERRLCWARPVRIGNQCWFGAGVTVCPGVTVGEGAIVGAGSVVTKDVGPHTLVGGNPAAFIKNI
;
A
#
# COMPACT_ATOMS: atom_id res chain seq x y z
N MET A 1 -11.32 -6.85 -21.66
CA MET A 1 -10.64 -6.22 -20.50
C MET A 1 -9.27 -6.86 -20.36
N THR A 2 -8.22 -6.07 -20.35
CA THR A 2 -6.87 -6.49 -19.97
C THR A 2 -6.84 -6.88 -18.48
N GLU A 3 -5.78 -7.54 -18.02
CA GLU A 3 -5.66 -7.88 -16.60
C GLU A 3 -5.52 -6.63 -15.73
N ASP A 4 -4.89 -5.55 -16.24
CA ASP A 4 -4.83 -4.26 -15.55
C ASP A 4 -6.20 -3.57 -15.47
N GLU A 5 -7.02 -3.61 -16.54
CA GLU A 5 -8.39 -3.11 -16.50
C GLU A 5 -9.25 -3.87 -15.48
N LYS A 6 -9.11 -5.20 -15.40
CA LYS A 6 -9.79 -6.03 -14.39
C LYS A 6 -9.36 -5.63 -12.98
N ARG A 7 -8.06 -5.46 -12.75
CA ARG A 7 -7.48 -5.02 -11.49
C ARG A 7 -8.09 -3.69 -11.05
N ARG A 8 -8.12 -2.68 -11.95
CA ARG A 8 -8.72 -1.36 -11.68
C ARG A 8 -10.22 -1.44 -11.41
N ALA A 9 -10.91 -2.35 -12.07
CA ALA A 9 -12.34 -2.58 -11.86
C ALA A 9 -12.65 -3.33 -10.55
N GLY A 10 -11.63 -3.77 -9.80
CA GLY A 10 -11.81 -4.52 -8.55
C GLY A 10 -12.40 -5.93 -8.73
N VAL A 11 -12.30 -6.48 -9.94
CA VAL A 11 -12.72 -7.86 -10.24
C VAL A 11 -11.52 -8.79 -10.28
N LEU A 12 -11.77 -10.10 -10.36
CA LEU A 12 -10.70 -11.10 -10.41
C LEU A 12 -9.79 -10.87 -11.61
N PHE A 13 -8.49 -10.77 -11.36
CA PHE A 13 -7.44 -10.62 -12.37
C PHE A 13 -6.29 -11.60 -12.12
N PHE A 14 -5.48 -11.82 -13.15
CA PHE A 14 -4.30 -12.69 -13.09
C PHE A 14 -3.03 -11.84 -12.84
N PRO A 15 -2.49 -11.82 -11.61
CA PRO A 15 -1.28 -11.03 -11.30
C PRO A 15 -0.01 -11.56 -11.98
N GLY A 16 -0.08 -12.72 -12.60
CA GLY A 16 0.99 -13.33 -13.40
C GLY A 16 1.00 -12.90 -14.86
N ASP A 17 0.15 -11.97 -15.28
CA ASP A 17 0.17 -11.39 -16.61
C ASP A 17 1.53 -10.78 -16.95
N PRO A 18 2.04 -10.91 -18.19
CA PRO A 18 3.37 -10.42 -18.57
C PRO A 18 3.55 -8.92 -18.34
N GLU A 19 2.56 -8.08 -18.65
CA GLU A 19 2.61 -6.64 -18.47
C GLU A 19 2.68 -6.29 -16.97
N LEU A 20 1.81 -6.90 -16.16
CA LEU A 20 1.82 -6.68 -14.71
C LEU A 20 3.10 -7.18 -14.05
N LYS A 21 3.67 -8.29 -14.54
CA LYS A 21 4.97 -8.78 -14.07
C LYS A 21 6.10 -7.80 -14.37
N GLU A 22 6.11 -7.20 -15.55
CA GLU A 22 7.17 -6.26 -15.94
C GLU A 22 7.12 -4.99 -15.08
N ILE A 23 5.93 -4.43 -14.83
CA ILE A 23 5.75 -3.28 -13.93
C ILE A 23 6.33 -3.61 -12.54
N LYS A 24 5.93 -4.75 -11.96
CA LYS A 24 6.41 -5.17 -10.64
C LYS A 24 7.92 -5.37 -10.63
N ARG A 25 8.48 -6.05 -11.63
CA ARG A 25 9.92 -6.27 -11.73
C ARG A 25 10.69 -4.96 -11.73
N ARG A 26 10.24 -3.97 -12.51
CA ARG A 26 10.84 -2.64 -12.54
C ARG A 26 10.79 -1.99 -11.15
N THR A 27 9.64 -1.96 -10.51
CA THR A 27 9.46 -1.37 -9.18
C THR A 27 10.32 -2.08 -8.13
N HIS A 28 10.39 -3.42 -8.17
CA HIS A 28 11.22 -4.17 -7.23
C HIS A 28 12.71 -3.84 -7.39
N ASN A 29 13.20 -3.65 -8.62
CA ASN A 29 14.57 -3.21 -8.85
C ASN A 29 14.79 -1.79 -8.31
N LEU A 30 13.87 -0.85 -8.57
CA LEU A 30 13.94 0.51 -8.04
C LEU A 30 13.89 0.56 -6.50
N ASN A 31 13.15 -0.34 -5.85
CA ASN A 31 13.22 -0.49 -4.39
C ASN A 31 14.64 -0.86 -3.93
N LEU A 32 15.31 -1.80 -4.63
CA LEU A 32 16.69 -2.17 -4.30
C LEU A 32 17.63 -0.97 -4.50
N ASP A 33 17.47 -0.24 -5.61
CA ASP A 33 18.29 0.95 -5.91
C ASP A 33 18.11 2.02 -4.83
N TYR A 34 16.86 2.30 -4.40
CA TYR A 34 16.56 3.23 -3.31
C TYR A 34 17.21 2.77 -2.00
N ASN A 35 17.02 1.52 -1.65
CA ASN A 35 17.49 0.95 -0.38
C ASN A 35 19.03 0.83 -0.29
N ALA A 36 19.71 0.93 -1.43
CA ALA A 36 21.16 1.00 -1.52
C ALA A 36 21.73 2.43 -1.47
N THR A 37 20.87 3.46 -1.39
CA THR A 37 21.31 4.86 -1.27
C THR A 37 21.70 5.21 0.16
N TYR A 38 22.61 6.18 0.29
CA TYR A 38 22.85 6.86 1.56
C TYR A 38 21.79 7.96 1.79
N GLU A 39 21.58 8.33 3.05
CA GLU A 39 20.51 9.28 3.43
C GLU A 39 20.75 10.71 2.88
N ASP A 40 22.00 11.09 2.68
CA ASP A 40 22.45 12.37 2.13
C ASP A 40 22.42 12.44 0.59
N GLU A 41 22.16 11.33 -0.12
CA GLU A 41 21.94 11.32 -1.58
C GLU A 41 20.52 11.81 -1.97
N VAL A 42 20.14 13.00 -1.51
CA VAL A 42 18.75 13.51 -1.57
C VAL A 42 18.19 13.52 -2.98
N GLU A 43 18.91 14.06 -3.96
CA GLU A 43 18.45 14.18 -5.35
C GLU A 43 18.27 12.80 -5.99
N LYS A 44 19.18 11.87 -5.74
CA LYS A 44 19.11 10.50 -6.26
C LYS A 44 17.92 9.75 -5.67
N ARG A 45 17.69 9.87 -4.37
CA ARG A 45 16.54 9.29 -3.67
C ARG A 45 15.23 9.84 -4.22
N ALA A 46 15.14 11.17 -4.41
CA ALA A 46 13.97 11.82 -4.99
C ALA A 46 13.69 11.35 -6.43
N ALA A 47 14.72 11.22 -7.27
CA ALA A 47 14.60 10.72 -8.63
C ALA A 47 14.04 9.28 -8.67
N ILE A 48 14.58 8.39 -7.83
CA ILE A 48 14.09 7.00 -7.74
C ILE A 48 12.64 6.94 -7.27
N LEU A 49 12.26 7.72 -6.24
CA LEU A 49 10.88 7.78 -5.76
C LEU A 49 9.90 8.27 -6.83
N ALA A 50 10.30 9.26 -7.64
CA ALA A 50 9.48 9.74 -8.76
C ALA A 50 9.27 8.68 -9.85
N GLU A 51 10.21 7.73 -9.99
CA GLU A 51 10.05 6.59 -10.89
C GLU A 51 9.17 5.48 -10.27
N ILE A 52 9.19 5.29 -8.95
CA ILE A 52 8.39 4.29 -8.25
C ILE A 52 6.93 4.72 -8.15
N LEU A 53 6.69 5.91 -7.61
CA LEU A 53 5.35 6.32 -7.16
C LEU A 53 4.47 6.87 -8.29
N GLY A 54 3.15 6.78 -8.11
CA GLY A 54 2.17 7.44 -8.97
C GLY A 54 2.25 8.95 -8.81
N ASP A 55 2.10 9.42 -7.57
CA ASP A 55 2.26 10.81 -7.18
C ASP A 55 3.01 10.91 -5.85
N LEU A 56 3.82 11.95 -5.71
CA LEU A 56 4.53 12.26 -4.46
C LEU A 56 4.53 13.76 -4.23
N GLY A 57 3.88 14.18 -3.15
CA GLY A 57 3.84 15.59 -2.73
C GLY A 57 5.19 16.08 -2.20
N GLU A 58 5.43 17.38 -2.35
CA GLU A 58 6.65 18.05 -1.90
C GLU A 58 6.90 17.90 -0.39
N GLY A 59 8.15 17.91 0.02
CA GLY A 59 8.56 17.82 1.42
C GLY A 59 8.36 16.44 2.05
N SER A 60 8.02 15.42 1.25
CA SER A 60 7.87 14.06 1.74
C SER A 60 9.23 13.38 1.88
N PHE A 61 9.37 12.56 2.93
CA PHE A 61 10.62 11.87 3.25
C PHE A 61 10.37 10.41 3.64
N PHE A 62 11.27 9.54 3.20
CA PHE A 62 11.26 8.12 3.55
C PHE A 62 12.59 7.75 4.16
N GLN A 63 12.60 7.23 5.37
CA GLN A 63 13.82 6.78 6.04
C GLN A 63 14.47 5.62 5.27
N GLY A 64 13.64 4.68 4.80
CA GLY A 64 14.09 3.43 4.19
C GLY A 64 14.55 2.38 5.21
N PRO A 65 14.71 1.10 4.78
CA PRO A 65 14.33 0.61 3.47
C PRO A 65 12.82 0.72 3.19
N ILE A 66 12.46 0.79 1.91
CA ILE A 66 11.08 0.80 1.42
C ILE A 66 10.79 -0.43 0.57
N THR A 67 9.51 -0.81 0.50
CA THR A 67 9.03 -1.85 -0.42
C THR A 67 7.68 -1.45 -1.01
N PHE A 68 7.66 -1.15 -2.30
CA PHE A 68 6.45 -0.96 -3.09
C PHE A 68 6.29 -2.11 -4.08
N HIS A 69 5.07 -2.60 -4.29
CA HIS A 69 4.83 -3.73 -5.19
C HIS A 69 4.69 -3.30 -6.65
N TYR A 70 3.73 -2.44 -6.96
CA TYR A 70 3.60 -1.77 -8.25
C TYR A 70 4.16 -0.34 -8.22
N GLY A 71 4.04 0.34 -7.09
CA GLY A 71 4.47 1.71 -6.86
C GLY A 71 3.58 2.75 -7.54
N LYS A 72 3.31 2.58 -8.83
CA LYS A 72 2.49 3.51 -9.62
C LYS A 72 1.03 3.64 -9.17
N HIS A 73 0.57 2.76 -8.32
CA HIS A 73 -0.76 2.82 -7.71
C HIS A 73 -0.76 3.47 -6.32
N THR A 74 0.40 3.96 -5.87
CA THR A 74 0.54 4.65 -4.59
C THR A 74 0.69 6.14 -4.83
N HIS A 75 -0.22 6.92 -4.25
CA HIS A 75 -0.34 8.36 -4.34
C HIS A 75 -0.19 8.96 -2.95
N ILE A 76 0.83 9.79 -2.76
CA ILE A 76 1.20 10.34 -1.46
C ILE A 76 1.19 11.86 -1.52
N GLY A 77 0.51 12.48 -0.58
CA GLY A 77 0.42 13.93 -0.42
C GLY A 77 1.73 14.55 0.06
N LYS A 78 1.64 15.80 0.46
CA LYS A 78 2.78 16.62 0.88
C LYS A 78 3.22 16.31 2.31
N ARG A 79 4.52 16.51 2.60
CA ARG A 79 5.12 16.43 3.94
C ARG A 79 4.84 15.09 4.65
N PHE A 80 4.75 14.04 3.86
CA PHE A 80 4.64 12.69 4.37
C PHE A 80 5.97 12.24 4.99
N PHE A 81 5.90 11.56 6.13
CA PHE A 81 7.04 10.90 6.75
C PHE A 81 6.83 9.39 6.81
N GLY A 82 7.62 8.64 6.05
CA GLY A 82 7.68 7.19 6.09
C GLY A 82 8.93 6.71 6.82
N ASN A 83 8.76 6.05 7.96
CA ASN A 83 9.86 5.50 8.75
C ASN A 83 10.40 4.19 8.16
N PHE A 84 11.30 3.51 8.90
CA PHE A 84 11.96 2.27 8.46
C PHE A 84 10.96 1.17 8.07
N ASN A 85 11.30 0.42 7.00
CA ASN A 85 10.58 -0.76 6.53
C ASN A 85 9.10 -0.50 6.15
N LEU A 86 8.81 0.67 5.56
CA LEU A 86 7.49 0.90 4.99
C LEU A 86 7.25 -0.08 3.83
N THR A 87 6.15 -0.83 3.92
CA THR A 87 5.75 -1.80 2.90
C THR A 87 4.37 -1.46 2.36
N VAL A 88 4.24 -1.31 1.04
CA VAL A 88 2.96 -1.06 0.37
C VAL A 88 2.77 -2.07 -0.76
N GLN A 89 1.81 -2.96 -0.57
CA GLN A 89 1.38 -3.90 -1.60
C GLN A 89 0.16 -3.33 -2.33
N ASP A 90 0.42 -2.54 -3.35
CA ASP A 90 -0.54 -1.70 -4.06
C ASP A 90 -1.08 -2.37 -5.34
N ASP A 91 -1.70 -3.54 -5.20
CA ASP A 91 -2.46 -4.17 -6.29
C ASP A 91 -3.72 -3.36 -6.65
N ALA A 92 -4.29 -2.59 -5.72
CA ALA A 92 -5.23 -1.49 -5.96
C ALA A 92 -4.62 -0.18 -5.47
N ASP A 93 -5.25 0.94 -5.82
CA ASP A 93 -4.71 2.26 -5.48
C ASP A 93 -4.65 2.48 -3.97
N VAL A 94 -3.57 3.09 -3.52
CA VAL A 94 -3.34 3.55 -2.16
C VAL A 94 -3.21 5.07 -2.18
N TYR A 95 -4.08 5.75 -1.46
CA TYR A 95 -4.06 7.20 -1.32
C TYR A 95 -3.70 7.57 0.12
N ILE A 96 -2.67 8.38 0.29
CA ILE A 96 -2.22 8.91 1.57
C ILE A 96 -2.23 10.42 1.48
N GLY A 97 -2.95 11.07 2.38
CA GLY A 97 -3.08 12.53 2.41
C GLY A 97 -1.82 13.26 2.88
N ASP A 98 -1.95 14.56 3.02
CA ASP A 98 -0.88 15.46 3.47
C ASP A 98 -0.57 15.26 4.96
N ASP A 99 0.67 15.59 5.37
CA ASP A 99 1.11 15.64 6.78
C ASP A 99 0.95 14.30 7.55
N CYS A 100 0.93 13.18 6.86
CA CYS A 100 0.86 11.86 7.50
C CYS A 100 2.23 11.40 8.01
N ASN A 101 2.24 10.78 9.20
CA ASN A 101 3.44 10.26 9.83
C ASN A 101 3.29 8.77 10.11
N PHE A 102 4.15 7.96 9.51
CA PHE A 102 4.16 6.52 9.69
C PHE A 102 5.38 6.09 10.48
N GLY A 103 5.15 5.35 11.56
CA GLY A 103 6.19 4.69 12.34
C GLY A 103 6.85 3.54 11.58
N PRO A 104 7.91 2.94 12.15
CA PRO A 104 8.60 1.84 11.48
C PRO A 104 7.71 0.60 11.32
N ASN A 105 7.98 -0.17 10.26
CA ASN A 105 7.27 -1.41 9.93
C ASN A 105 5.77 -1.24 9.68
N VAL A 106 5.34 -0.10 9.17
CA VAL A 106 3.96 0.07 8.69
C VAL A 106 3.79 -0.70 7.39
N THR A 107 2.70 -1.47 7.30
CA THR A 107 2.35 -2.28 6.12
C THR A 107 0.96 -1.93 5.63
N ILE A 108 0.81 -1.62 4.36
CA ILE A 108 -0.48 -1.43 3.69
C ILE A 108 -0.63 -2.54 2.65
N VAL A 109 -1.75 -3.27 2.69
CA VAL A 109 -2.05 -4.34 1.74
C VAL A 109 -3.41 -4.10 1.08
N THR A 110 -3.46 -4.24 -0.23
CA THR A 110 -4.70 -4.07 -1.01
C THR A 110 -5.21 -5.38 -1.63
N PRO A 111 -4.37 -6.41 -1.91
CA PRO A 111 -4.84 -7.64 -2.55
C PRO A 111 -5.63 -8.54 -1.61
N LEU A 112 -6.54 -9.29 -2.23
CA LEU A 112 -7.39 -10.30 -1.63
C LEU A 112 -7.39 -11.56 -2.51
N HIS A 113 -7.60 -12.71 -1.88
CA HIS A 113 -7.71 -13.98 -2.58
C HIS A 113 -9.02 -14.68 -2.22
N PRO A 114 -9.55 -15.56 -3.10
CA PRO A 114 -10.73 -16.35 -2.80
C PRO A 114 -10.57 -17.12 -1.47
N MET A 115 -11.60 -17.08 -0.65
CA MET A 115 -11.61 -17.76 0.64
C MET A 115 -11.62 -19.29 0.48
N VAL A 116 -12.33 -19.78 -0.55
CA VAL A 116 -12.38 -21.20 -0.88
C VAL A 116 -11.03 -21.65 -1.46
N ALA A 117 -10.41 -22.65 -0.86
CA ALA A 117 -9.07 -23.09 -1.22
C ALA A 117 -8.97 -23.52 -2.70
N ALA A 118 -9.95 -24.24 -3.22
CA ALA A 118 -9.97 -24.68 -4.62
C ALA A 118 -9.98 -23.49 -5.62
N GLU A 119 -10.72 -22.43 -5.30
CA GLU A 119 -10.77 -21.20 -6.11
C GLU A 119 -9.48 -20.38 -5.99
N ARG A 120 -8.86 -20.37 -4.80
CA ARG A 120 -7.63 -19.62 -4.56
C ARG A 120 -6.42 -20.22 -5.24
N THR A 121 -6.36 -21.56 -5.33
CA THR A 121 -5.17 -22.26 -5.82
C THR A 121 -5.20 -22.51 -7.33
N ARG A 122 -6.36 -22.83 -7.89
CA ARG A 122 -6.51 -23.23 -9.29
C ARG A 122 -7.90 -22.87 -9.81
N LEU A 123 -8.14 -21.62 -10.08
CA LEU A 123 -9.36 -21.22 -10.75
C LEU A 123 -9.22 -21.46 -12.26
N ARG A 124 -10.15 -22.24 -12.83
CA ARG A 124 -10.21 -22.45 -14.28
C ARG A 124 -10.87 -21.24 -14.93
N THR A 125 -10.11 -20.55 -15.77
CA THR A 125 -10.59 -19.37 -16.51
C THR A 125 -11.35 -19.78 -17.77
N ALA A 126 -12.06 -18.84 -18.39
CA ALA A 126 -12.92 -19.12 -19.57
C ALA A 126 -12.16 -19.70 -20.77
N ASP A 127 -10.84 -19.42 -20.86
CA ASP A 127 -9.93 -20.00 -21.88
C ASP A 127 -9.46 -21.43 -21.55
N GLY A 128 -9.97 -22.01 -20.44
CA GLY A 128 -9.65 -23.35 -19.99
C GLY A 128 -8.34 -23.51 -19.23
N THR A 129 -7.59 -22.42 -19.03
CA THR A 129 -6.34 -22.45 -18.23
C THR A 129 -6.62 -22.37 -16.73
N GLU A 130 -5.76 -22.98 -15.92
CA GLU A 130 -5.81 -22.85 -14.46
C GLU A 130 -4.86 -21.75 -14.01
N ARG A 131 -5.38 -20.78 -13.27
CA ARG A 131 -4.62 -19.62 -12.80
C ARG A 131 -4.92 -19.33 -11.34
N ARG A 132 -3.94 -18.76 -10.64
CA ARG A 132 -4.17 -18.11 -9.36
C ARG A 132 -4.67 -16.69 -9.62
N LEU A 133 -5.92 -16.42 -9.28
CA LEU A 133 -6.51 -15.11 -9.41
C LEU A 133 -6.56 -14.41 -8.04
N CYS A 134 -6.55 -13.09 -8.09
CA CYS A 134 -6.80 -12.23 -6.95
C CYS A 134 -7.69 -11.06 -7.38
N TRP A 135 -8.21 -10.34 -6.42
CA TRP A 135 -8.74 -8.99 -6.62
C TRP A 135 -8.10 -8.08 -5.59
N ALA A 136 -8.32 -6.78 -5.70
CA ALA A 136 -7.78 -5.83 -4.77
C ALA A 136 -8.81 -4.75 -4.42
N ARG A 137 -8.69 -4.16 -3.24
CA ARG A 137 -9.52 -3.05 -2.79
C ARG A 137 -8.64 -1.88 -2.39
N PRO A 138 -8.96 -0.65 -2.86
CA PRO A 138 -8.15 0.52 -2.57
C PRO A 138 -8.13 0.82 -1.07
N VAL A 139 -7.02 1.39 -0.60
CA VAL A 139 -6.88 1.94 0.75
C VAL A 139 -6.80 3.46 0.64
N ARG A 140 -7.52 4.16 1.53
CA ARG A 140 -7.52 5.62 1.59
C ARG A 140 -7.20 6.09 2.99
N ILE A 141 -6.23 6.98 3.11
CA ILE A 141 -5.78 7.57 4.36
C ILE A 141 -5.88 9.09 4.22
N GLY A 142 -6.68 9.71 5.07
CA GLY A 142 -6.88 11.16 5.11
C GLY A 142 -5.62 11.92 5.53
N ASN A 143 -5.72 13.23 5.55
CA ASN A 143 -4.61 14.09 5.98
C ASN A 143 -4.30 13.92 7.48
N GLN A 144 -3.08 14.29 7.88
CA GLN A 144 -2.66 14.42 9.30
C GLN A 144 -2.82 13.14 10.14
N CYS A 145 -2.80 11.98 9.50
CA CYS A 145 -2.88 10.70 10.20
C CYS A 145 -1.53 10.29 10.80
N TRP A 146 -1.58 9.67 11.98
CA TRP A 146 -0.41 9.10 12.63
C TRP A 146 -0.57 7.59 12.86
N PHE A 147 0.37 6.83 12.30
CA PHE A 147 0.43 5.37 12.44
C PHE A 147 1.62 5.01 13.33
N GLY A 148 1.35 4.32 14.43
CA GLY A 148 2.39 3.76 15.29
C GLY A 148 3.19 2.65 14.60
N ALA A 149 4.29 2.24 15.23
CA ALA A 149 5.14 1.16 14.71
C ALA A 149 4.37 -0.16 14.52
N GLY A 150 4.67 -0.89 13.44
CA GLY A 150 4.12 -2.23 13.19
C GLY A 150 2.62 -2.27 12.86
N VAL A 151 2.03 -1.15 12.44
CA VAL A 151 0.63 -1.13 12.01
C VAL A 151 0.46 -1.82 10.67
N THR A 152 -0.61 -2.63 10.55
CA THR A 152 -1.05 -3.21 9.27
C THR A 152 -2.41 -2.68 8.89
N VAL A 153 -2.55 -2.14 7.66
CA VAL A 153 -3.83 -1.69 7.09
C VAL A 153 -4.30 -2.70 6.05
N CYS A 154 -5.51 -3.23 6.26
CA CYS A 154 -6.11 -4.26 5.42
C CYS A 154 -6.80 -3.68 4.18
N PRO A 155 -7.06 -4.52 3.15
CA PRO A 155 -7.67 -4.10 1.89
C PRO A 155 -9.06 -3.44 2.07
N GLY A 156 -9.26 -2.31 1.37
CA GLY A 156 -10.54 -1.61 1.34
C GLY A 156 -10.79 -0.65 2.50
N VAL A 157 -9.84 -0.49 3.41
CA VAL A 157 -9.97 0.39 4.58
C VAL A 157 -9.83 1.86 4.19
N THR A 158 -10.71 2.67 4.77
CA THR A 158 -10.59 4.14 4.79
C THR A 158 -10.26 4.60 6.20
N VAL A 159 -9.19 5.40 6.34
CA VAL A 159 -8.80 6.05 7.60
C VAL A 159 -9.09 7.55 7.47
N GLY A 160 -9.96 8.06 8.33
CA GLY A 160 -10.37 9.46 8.32
C GLY A 160 -9.25 10.41 8.75
N GLU A 161 -9.37 11.67 8.33
CA GLU A 161 -8.41 12.73 8.63
C GLU A 161 -8.10 12.83 10.12
N GLY A 162 -6.85 13.10 10.48
CA GLY A 162 -6.38 13.28 11.85
C GLY A 162 -6.48 12.04 12.73
N ALA A 163 -6.76 10.87 12.18
CA ALA A 163 -6.83 9.64 12.96
C ALA A 163 -5.44 9.18 13.44
N ILE A 164 -5.42 8.56 14.60
CA ILE A 164 -4.23 7.91 15.18
C ILE A 164 -4.46 6.40 15.26
N VAL A 165 -3.52 5.63 14.74
CA VAL A 165 -3.52 4.17 14.84
C VAL A 165 -2.38 3.73 15.77
N GLY A 166 -2.73 3.14 16.89
CA GLY A 166 -1.77 2.68 17.92
C GLY A 166 -0.83 1.61 17.38
N ALA A 167 0.39 1.55 17.91
CA ALA A 167 1.41 0.59 17.49
C ALA A 167 0.93 -0.88 17.57
N GLY A 168 1.37 -1.72 16.63
CA GLY A 168 1.02 -3.13 16.55
C GLY A 168 -0.43 -3.43 16.14
N SER A 169 -1.17 -2.42 15.70
CA SER A 169 -2.58 -2.59 15.33
C SER A 169 -2.77 -3.19 13.94
N VAL A 170 -3.86 -3.97 13.79
CA VAL A 170 -4.33 -4.46 12.49
C VAL A 170 -5.67 -3.83 12.16
N VAL A 171 -5.66 -2.89 11.22
CA VAL A 171 -6.85 -2.11 10.83
C VAL A 171 -7.63 -2.88 9.77
N THR A 172 -8.76 -3.45 10.17
CA THR A 172 -9.62 -4.30 9.32
C THR A 172 -10.94 -3.65 8.93
N LYS A 173 -11.24 -2.46 9.47
CA LYS A 173 -12.46 -1.68 9.24
C LYS A 173 -12.10 -0.21 9.14
N ASP A 174 -13.00 0.57 8.56
CA ASP A 174 -12.84 2.02 8.47
C ASP A 174 -12.65 2.66 9.84
N VAL A 175 -11.83 3.70 9.87
CA VAL A 175 -11.52 4.50 11.06
C VAL A 175 -12.09 5.89 10.87
N GLY A 176 -12.89 6.36 11.83
CA GLY A 176 -13.45 7.71 11.81
C GLY A 176 -12.39 8.81 11.93
N PRO A 177 -12.65 10.02 11.44
CA PRO A 177 -11.73 11.14 11.58
C PRO A 177 -11.53 11.51 13.06
N HIS A 178 -10.36 12.05 13.38
CA HIS A 178 -10.01 12.51 14.73
C HIS A 178 -10.29 11.46 15.82
N THR A 179 -9.96 10.19 15.54
CA THR A 179 -10.10 9.10 16.52
C THR A 179 -8.79 8.38 16.74
N LEU A 180 -8.61 7.87 17.94
CA LEU A 180 -7.57 6.91 18.28
C LEU A 180 -8.16 5.50 18.25
N VAL A 181 -7.54 4.64 17.46
CA VAL A 181 -7.84 3.20 17.42
C VAL A 181 -6.60 2.39 17.78
N GLY A 182 -6.79 1.15 18.24
CA GLY A 182 -5.65 0.26 18.55
C GLY A 182 -6.06 -1.19 18.73
N GLY A 183 -5.08 -2.09 18.64
CA GLY A 183 -5.25 -3.52 18.85
C GLY A 183 -5.34 -4.35 17.57
N ASN A 184 -5.53 -5.67 17.72
CA ASN A 184 -5.68 -6.65 16.63
C ASN A 184 -6.92 -7.54 16.89
N PRO A 185 -8.05 -7.34 16.18
CA PRO A 185 -8.27 -6.23 15.24
C PRO A 185 -8.34 -4.87 15.95
N ALA A 186 -8.00 -3.79 15.23
CA ALA A 186 -8.07 -2.43 15.76
C ALA A 186 -9.50 -2.05 16.13
N ALA A 187 -9.67 -1.49 17.32
CA ALA A 187 -10.94 -1.02 17.85
C ALA A 187 -10.82 0.45 18.31
N PHE A 188 -11.95 1.15 18.33
CA PHE A 188 -12.04 2.52 18.84
C PHE A 188 -11.61 2.60 20.32
N ILE A 189 -10.77 3.59 20.62
CA ILE A 189 -10.33 3.88 21.99
C ILE A 189 -10.94 5.19 22.47
N LYS A 190 -10.78 6.28 21.72
CA LYS A 190 -11.33 7.60 22.05
C LYS A 190 -11.33 8.56 20.85
N ASN A 191 -12.08 9.64 20.94
CA ASN A 191 -11.93 10.81 20.09
C ASN A 191 -10.73 11.66 20.56
N ILE A 192 -10.11 12.42 19.61
CA ILE A 192 -8.96 13.29 19.85
C ILE A 192 -9.22 14.68 19.29
#